data_995173b649dbd861364f7b1dfdaf0a83
#
_entry.id   995173b649dbd861364f7b1dfdaf0a83
#
_cell.length_a   1.000
_cell.length_b   1.000
_cell.length_c   1.000
_cell.angle_alpha   90.00
_cell.angle_beta   90.00
_cell.angle_gamma   90.00
#
_symmetry.space_group_name_H-M   'P 1'
#
loop_
_entity.id
_entity.type
_entity.pdbx_description
1 polymer ?
#
loop_
_entity_poly.entity_id
_entity_poly.type
_entity_poly.pdbx_seq_one_letter_code
_entity_poly.pdbx_strand_id
1 'polypeptide(L)'
;MGVFIQKYQHLCLSAWLRVREWYTSELGQALLASEKNALNDLLEQVFGYNLVQLGCLDKAGLMAKSRTCSQYVIESLKPVSHLNNHSHLITEFEQLPIQNHSVDAVILPHTLEFEANPHQILREVERILVAEGKAVFLGFNPYSTWGLWHKYWDVKNTLANKKNKHKAPHELAPLPSCGHLISQRRLRDWLQLLGFDIDLISEYFYRPPIASLVLLNKLEFMEQAGQFSRILPAGGYLLVATKRVSTLTPIRPRWRFAKGIIGTETVETAGLKTNLEPNLDPKLDLSTDQQKKENK
;
A
#
# COMPACT_ATOMS: atom_id res chain seq x y z
N MET A 1 -19.93 -21.45 4.31
CA MET A 1 -18.98 -20.36 4.01
C MET A 1 -19.57 -18.99 4.20
N GLY A 2 -20.79 -18.68 3.76
CA GLY A 2 -21.42 -17.37 3.88
C GLY A 2 -21.64 -16.84 5.32
N VAL A 3 -21.97 -17.69 6.29
CA VAL A 3 -22.24 -17.29 7.68
C VAL A 3 -20.95 -16.83 8.41
N PHE A 4 -19.81 -17.42 8.08
CA PHE A 4 -18.51 -16.99 8.63
C PHE A 4 -18.10 -15.61 8.09
N ILE A 5 -18.29 -15.35 6.80
CA ILE A 5 -17.96 -14.07 6.15
C ILE A 5 -18.83 -12.96 6.76
N GLN A 6 -20.15 -13.16 6.90
CA GLN A 6 -21.04 -12.19 7.54
C GLN A 6 -20.66 -11.87 9.00
N LYS A 7 -20.24 -12.85 9.76
CA LYS A 7 -19.82 -12.64 11.16
C LYS A 7 -18.53 -11.82 11.26
N TYR A 8 -17.56 -12.04 10.34
CA TYR A 8 -16.33 -11.26 10.29
C TYR A 8 -16.57 -9.83 9.81
N GLN A 9 -17.43 -9.63 8.81
CA GLN A 9 -17.84 -8.29 8.36
C GLN A 9 -18.50 -7.48 9.48
N HIS A 10 -19.37 -8.08 10.27
CA HIS A 10 -19.96 -7.41 11.45
C HIS A 10 -18.93 -7.06 12.53
N LEU A 11 -17.90 -7.86 12.70
CA LEU A 11 -16.80 -7.59 13.64
C LEU A 11 -15.94 -6.41 13.16
N CYS A 12 -15.54 -6.38 11.90
CA CYS A 12 -14.79 -5.28 11.31
C CYS A 12 -15.57 -3.98 11.33
N LEU A 13 -16.86 -4.04 11.00
CA LEU A 13 -17.77 -2.90 11.05
C LEU A 13 -17.85 -2.27 12.45
N SER A 14 -18.00 -3.11 13.46
CA SER A 14 -18.04 -2.66 14.87
C SER A 14 -16.66 -2.14 15.32
N ALA A 15 -15.58 -2.61 14.71
CA ALA A 15 -14.23 -2.14 14.97
C ALA A 15 -14.04 -0.71 14.49
N TRP A 16 -14.40 -0.42 13.24
CA TRP A 16 -14.32 0.91 12.66
C TRP A 16 -15.12 1.95 13.41
N LEU A 17 -16.35 1.61 13.85
CA LEU A 17 -17.19 2.52 14.65
C LEU A 17 -16.52 2.87 15.98
N ARG A 18 -15.94 1.88 16.67
CA ARG A 18 -15.23 2.10 17.94
C ARG A 18 -13.96 2.92 17.77
N VAL A 19 -13.23 2.70 16.69
CA VAL A 19 -12.03 3.49 16.38
C VAL A 19 -12.40 4.94 16.13
N ARG A 20 -13.42 5.21 15.33
CA ARG A 20 -13.91 6.57 15.09
C ARG A 20 -14.37 7.26 16.38
N GLU A 21 -15.12 6.55 17.22
CA GLU A 21 -15.53 7.06 18.53
C GLU A 21 -14.32 7.35 19.42
N TRP A 22 -13.35 6.44 19.42
CA TRP A 22 -12.10 6.63 20.18
C TRP A 22 -11.32 7.86 19.70
N TYR A 23 -11.24 8.11 18.40
CA TYR A 23 -10.58 9.30 17.85
C TYR A 23 -11.31 10.61 18.23
N THR A 24 -12.54 10.58 18.71
CA THR A 24 -13.20 11.77 19.29
C THR A 24 -12.74 12.09 20.71
N SER A 25 -12.08 11.15 21.38
CA SER A 25 -11.52 11.37 22.71
C SER A 25 -10.31 12.32 22.67
N GLU A 26 -9.97 12.91 23.82
CA GLU A 26 -8.83 13.82 23.96
C GLU A 26 -7.50 13.16 23.55
N LEU A 27 -7.33 11.90 23.94
CA LEU A 27 -6.15 11.10 23.58
C LEU A 27 -6.11 10.79 22.07
N GLY A 28 -7.26 10.44 21.49
CA GLY A 28 -7.42 10.21 20.06
C GLY A 28 -7.14 11.47 19.24
N GLN A 29 -7.59 12.63 19.69
CA GLN A 29 -7.31 13.92 19.03
C GLN A 29 -5.83 14.32 19.11
N ALA A 30 -5.16 14.05 20.24
CA ALA A 30 -3.73 14.27 20.38
C ALA A 30 -2.91 13.37 19.42
N LEU A 31 -3.31 12.11 19.29
CA LEU A 31 -2.71 11.18 18.33
C LEU A 31 -2.94 11.67 16.89
N LEU A 32 -4.18 12.00 16.54
CA LEU A 32 -4.55 12.51 15.22
C LEU A 32 -3.74 13.75 14.82
N ALA A 33 -3.50 14.67 15.76
CA ALA A 33 -2.66 15.84 15.53
C ALA A 33 -1.22 15.43 15.17
N SER A 34 -0.66 14.45 15.86
CA SER A 34 0.67 13.91 15.57
C SER A 34 0.72 13.20 14.21
N GLU A 35 -0.31 12.45 13.85
CA GLU A 35 -0.47 11.81 12.54
C GLU A 35 -0.54 12.83 11.41
N LYS A 36 -1.36 13.86 11.57
CA LYS A 36 -1.47 14.97 10.62
C LYS A 36 -0.12 15.67 10.42
N ASN A 37 0.61 15.92 11.49
CA ASN A 37 1.93 16.53 11.39
C ASN A 37 2.92 15.62 10.64
N ALA A 38 2.96 14.33 10.96
CA ALA A 38 3.83 13.37 10.29
C ALA A 38 3.49 13.20 8.79
N LEU A 39 2.20 13.27 8.44
CA LEU A 39 1.74 13.19 7.05
C LEU A 39 1.96 14.49 6.26
N ASN A 40 1.83 15.64 6.89
CA ASN A 40 1.87 16.93 6.20
C ASN A 40 3.16 17.14 5.41
N ASP A 41 4.31 16.87 6.04
CA ASP A 41 5.62 17.04 5.41
C ASP A 41 5.80 16.09 4.21
N LEU A 42 5.18 14.92 4.28
CA LEU A 42 5.22 13.92 3.24
C LEU A 42 4.27 14.26 2.09
N LEU A 43 3.05 14.67 2.39
CA LEU A 43 2.04 14.98 1.37
C LEU A 43 2.39 16.21 0.53
N GLU A 44 3.17 17.14 1.07
CA GLU A 44 3.72 18.25 0.30
C GLU A 44 4.71 17.81 -0.79
N GLN A 45 5.31 16.62 -0.64
CA GLN A 45 6.25 16.02 -1.59
C GLN A 45 5.59 15.01 -2.55
N VAL A 46 4.31 14.70 -2.33
CA VAL A 46 3.55 13.78 -3.18
C VAL A 46 2.83 14.59 -4.25
N PHE A 47 3.25 14.39 -5.49
CA PHE A 47 2.64 15.00 -6.67
C PHE A 47 1.90 13.95 -7.46
N GLY A 48 0.83 14.31 -8.13
CA GLY A 48 0.05 13.42 -8.98
C GLY A 48 -1.34 13.94 -9.23
N TYR A 49 -2.12 13.17 -9.97
CA TYR A 49 -3.50 13.50 -10.28
C TYR A 49 -4.46 12.97 -9.21
N ASN A 50 -4.29 11.72 -8.80
CA ASN A 50 -5.25 11.01 -7.97
C ASN A 50 -4.64 10.54 -6.66
N LEU A 51 -5.19 11.00 -5.56
CA LEU A 51 -4.90 10.52 -4.20
C LEU A 51 -6.12 9.81 -3.63
N VAL A 52 -5.92 8.60 -3.12
CA VAL A 52 -6.97 7.80 -2.50
C VAL A 52 -6.63 7.55 -1.04
N GLN A 53 -7.57 7.83 -0.15
CA GLN A 53 -7.49 7.43 1.25
C GLN A 53 -8.44 6.25 1.49
N LEU A 54 -7.91 5.15 2.01
CA LEU A 54 -8.69 3.97 2.40
C LEU A 54 -8.97 4.00 3.89
N GLY A 55 -10.22 4.23 4.24
CA GLY A 55 -10.66 4.42 5.63
C GLY A 55 -10.58 5.87 6.09
N CYS A 56 -11.54 6.26 6.91
CA CYS A 56 -11.63 7.60 7.48
C CYS A 56 -11.78 7.53 9.00
N LEU A 57 -10.86 8.14 9.71
CA LEU A 57 -10.83 8.16 11.17
C LEU A 57 -11.49 9.42 11.75
N ASP A 58 -11.37 10.55 11.04
CA ASP A 58 -11.83 11.86 11.49
C ASP A 58 -12.49 12.66 10.37
N LYS A 59 -13.37 13.59 10.77
CA LYS A 59 -14.12 14.49 9.88
C LYS A 59 -13.24 15.46 9.10
N ALA A 60 -12.04 15.76 9.57
CA ALA A 60 -11.17 16.78 8.99
C ALA A 60 -10.31 16.28 7.80
N GLY A 61 -10.26 14.96 7.57
CA GLY A 61 -9.42 14.36 6.54
C GLY A 61 -7.92 14.49 6.79
N LEU A 62 -7.16 13.52 6.33
CA LEU A 62 -5.69 13.50 6.44
C LEU A 62 -5.00 14.09 5.20
N MET A 63 -5.78 14.44 4.16
CA MET A 63 -5.26 14.84 2.85
C MET A 63 -5.18 16.37 2.66
N ALA A 64 -5.46 17.17 3.70
CA ALA A 64 -5.63 18.62 3.57
C ALA A 64 -4.43 19.36 2.95
N LYS A 65 -3.21 18.88 3.13
CA LYS A 65 -1.98 19.47 2.56
C LYS A 65 -1.49 18.80 1.29
N SER A 66 -2.24 17.85 0.75
CA SER A 66 -1.88 17.21 -0.51
C SER A 66 -1.95 18.17 -1.69
N ARG A 67 -0.99 18.04 -2.60
CA ARG A 67 -0.92 18.82 -3.85
C ARG A 67 -1.50 18.08 -5.05
N THR A 68 -2.18 16.96 -4.82
CA THR A 68 -2.84 16.20 -5.89
C THR A 68 -4.11 16.90 -6.37
N CYS A 69 -4.42 16.73 -7.66
CA CYS A 69 -5.57 17.38 -8.28
C CYS A 69 -6.91 16.86 -7.76
N SER A 70 -7.01 15.55 -7.55
CA SER A 70 -8.23 14.87 -7.12
C SER A 70 -7.97 14.04 -5.89
N GLN A 71 -8.89 14.11 -4.92
CA GLN A 71 -8.79 13.43 -3.64
C GLN A 71 -10.06 12.63 -3.39
N TYR A 72 -9.91 11.35 -3.12
CA TYR A 72 -11.00 10.40 -2.90
C TYR A 72 -10.85 9.73 -1.55
N VAL A 73 -11.96 9.60 -0.84
CA VAL A 73 -12.05 8.82 0.39
C VAL A 73 -12.90 7.60 0.14
N ILE A 74 -12.36 6.43 0.41
CA ILE A 74 -13.07 5.16 0.32
C ILE A 74 -13.31 4.64 1.72
N GLU A 75 -14.55 4.26 2.00
CA GLU A 75 -14.96 3.73 3.29
C GLU A 75 -15.70 2.42 3.13
N SER A 76 -15.52 1.50 4.07
CA SER A 76 -16.32 0.27 4.16
C SER A 76 -17.65 0.47 4.88
N LEU A 77 -17.83 1.63 5.48
CA LEU A 77 -19.00 2.06 6.24
C LEU A 77 -19.67 3.28 5.61
N LYS A 78 -20.91 3.58 6.09
CA LYS A 78 -21.58 4.84 5.76
C LYS A 78 -20.64 6.02 6.02
N PRO A 79 -20.54 6.97 5.07
CA PRO A 79 -19.61 8.06 5.15
C PRO A 79 -19.84 8.87 6.44
N VAL A 80 -18.76 9.37 7.00
CA VAL A 80 -18.85 10.39 8.05
C VAL A 80 -19.41 11.63 7.35
N SER A 81 -20.71 11.88 7.56
CA SER A 81 -21.40 13.06 7.02
C SER A 81 -20.59 14.31 7.40
N HIS A 82 -20.06 15.02 6.41
CA HIS A 82 -19.40 16.36 6.48
C HIS A 82 -17.91 16.44 6.10
N LEU A 83 -17.35 15.52 5.32
CA LEU A 83 -16.10 15.80 4.63
C LEU A 83 -16.42 16.66 3.38
N ASN A 84 -16.42 17.97 3.56
CA ASN A 84 -17.00 18.92 2.60
C ASN A 84 -16.25 19.06 1.26
N ASN A 85 -15.06 18.46 1.09
CA ASN A 85 -14.22 18.69 -0.10
C ASN A 85 -13.70 17.45 -0.81
N HIS A 86 -14.13 16.24 -0.42
CA HIS A 86 -13.62 15.01 -1.03
C HIS A 86 -14.75 14.18 -1.61
N SER A 87 -14.46 13.50 -2.71
CA SER A 87 -15.38 12.52 -3.28
C SER A 87 -15.36 11.24 -2.43
N HIS A 88 -16.53 10.81 -1.96
CA HIS A 88 -16.67 9.63 -1.13
C HIS A 88 -17.18 8.45 -1.93
N LEU A 89 -16.58 7.29 -1.70
CA LEU A 89 -17.03 6.01 -2.22
C LEU A 89 -17.17 5.01 -1.07
N ILE A 90 -18.28 4.27 -1.06
CA ILE A 90 -18.51 3.20 -0.09
C ILE A 90 -18.30 1.87 -0.81
N THR A 91 -17.28 1.12 -0.40
CA THR A 91 -16.99 -0.20 -0.94
C THR A 91 -16.13 -1.01 0.01
N GLU A 92 -16.05 -2.31 -0.21
CA GLU A 92 -15.11 -3.19 0.50
C GLU A 92 -13.68 -2.91 0.01
N PHE A 93 -12.73 -2.82 0.94
CA PHE A 93 -11.33 -2.54 0.59
C PHE A 93 -10.63 -3.70 -0.13
N GLU A 94 -11.21 -4.90 -0.04
CA GLU A 94 -10.69 -6.11 -0.71
C GLU A 94 -10.94 -6.13 -2.22
N GLN A 95 -11.90 -5.29 -2.71
CA GLN A 95 -12.27 -5.18 -4.12
C GLN A 95 -12.61 -3.73 -4.47
N LEU A 96 -11.59 -2.97 -4.83
CA LEU A 96 -11.76 -1.56 -5.15
C LEU A 96 -12.27 -1.38 -6.60
N PRO A 97 -13.37 -0.63 -6.81
CA PRO A 97 -13.90 -0.33 -8.15
C PRO A 97 -13.07 0.78 -8.82
N ILE A 98 -11.76 0.63 -8.82
CA ILE A 98 -10.79 1.57 -9.41
C ILE A 98 -10.00 0.82 -10.47
N GLN A 99 -9.71 1.51 -11.57
CA GLN A 99 -8.91 0.99 -12.67
C GLN A 99 -7.48 0.66 -12.21
N ASN A 100 -6.87 -0.35 -12.83
CA ASN A 100 -5.48 -0.68 -12.59
C ASN A 100 -4.57 0.49 -12.99
N HIS A 101 -3.50 0.72 -12.22
CA HIS A 101 -2.48 1.71 -12.54
C HIS A 101 -3.04 3.13 -12.81
N SER A 102 -3.96 3.59 -11.97
CA SER A 102 -4.64 4.88 -12.14
C SER A 102 -4.51 5.84 -10.96
N VAL A 103 -3.91 5.40 -9.86
CA VAL A 103 -3.76 6.17 -8.63
C VAL A 103 -2.28 6.46 -8.38
N ASP A 104 -1.95 7.72 -8.11
CA ASP A 104 -0.57 8.15 -7.86
C ASP A 104 -0.14 7.90 -6.41
N ALA A 105 -1.07 8.07 -5.46
CA ALA A 105 -0.79 7.81 -4.06
C ALA A 105 -2.00 7.23 -3.32
N VAL A 106 -1.73 6.35 -2.36
CA VAL A 106 -2.75 5.76 -1.48
C VAL A 106 -2.33 5.95 -0.02
N ILE A 107 -3.26 6.39 0.83
CA ILE A 107 -3.07 6.52 2.27
C ILE A 107 -3.96 5.49 2.98
N LEU A 108 -3.35 4.72 3.89
CA LEU A 108 -4.04 3.72 4.71
C LEU A 108 -3.89 4.07 6.20
N PRO A 109 -4.79 4.88 6.77
CA PRO A 109 -4.74 5.24 8.19
C PRO A 109 -5.30 4.09 9.02
N HIS A 110 -4.45 3.27 9.62
CA HIS A 110 -4.80 2.12 10.46
C HIS A 110 -5.70 1.07 9.81
N THR A 111 -5.90 1.17 8.49
CA THR A 111 -6.87 0.33 7.75
C THR A 111 -6.53 -1.15 7.86
N LEU A 112 -5.26 -1.50 7.75
CA LEU A 112 -4.81 -2.90 7.77
C LEU A 112 -5.00 -3.58 9.12
N GLU A 113 -5.12 -2.80 10.21
CA GLU A 113 -5.24 -3.32 11.57
C GLU A 113 -6.67 -3.70 11.92
N PHE A 114 -7.64 -3.09 11.26
CA PHE A 114 -9.06 -3.29 11.55
C PHE A 114 -9.79 -4.14 10.53
N GLU A 115 -9.14 -4.49 9.43
CA GLU A 115 -9.71 -5.34 8.39
C GLU A 115 -9.29 -6.81 8.54
N ALA A 116 -10.16 -7.71 8.09
CA ALA A 116 -9.95 -9.16 8.24
C ALA A 116 -8.81 -9.69 7.37
N ASN A 117 -8.69 -9.15 6.16
CA ASN A 117 -7.76 -9.65 5.13
C ASN A 117 -6.78 -8.57 4.66
N PRO A 118 -5.82 -8.14 5.50
CA PRO A 118 -4.88 -7.08 5.14
C PRO A 118 -4.04 -7.39 3.89
N HIS A 119 -3.77 -8.66 3.64
CA HIS A 119 -3.02 -9.07 2.44
C HIS A 119 -3.79 -8.82 1.15
N GLN A 120 -5.11 -9.00 1.16
CA GLN A 120 -5.92 -8.73 -0.03
C GLN A 120 -5.99 -7.23 -0.31
N ILE A 121 -6.11 -6.43 0.74
CA ILE A 121 -6.06 -4.95 0.62
C ILE A 121 -4.73 -4.50 0.03
N LEU A 122 -3.60 -5.05 0.49
CA LEU A 122 -2.29 -4.71 -0.06
C LEU A 122 -2.15 -5.07 -1.55
N ARG A 123 -2.75 -6.18 -2.00
CA ARG A 123 -2.79 -6.54 -3.43
C ARG A 123 -3.64 -5.57 -4.24
N GLU A 124 -4.77 -5.12 -3.69
CA GLU A 124 -5.60 -4.10 -4.33
C GLU A 124 -4.88 -2.74 -4.41
N VAL A 125 -4.17 -2.35 -3.36
CA VAL A 125 -3.32 -1.15 -3.37
C VAL A 125 -2.24 -1.27 -4.44
N GLU A 126 -1.56 -2.43 -4.53
CA GLU A 126 -0.58 -2.68 -5.59
C GLU A 126 -1.22 -2.58 -6.98
N ARG A 127 -2.40 -3.17 -7.19
CA ARG A 127 -3.12 -3.18 -8.47
C ARG A 127 -3.47 -1.78 -8.97
N ILE A 128 -3.99 -0.92 -8.07
CA ILE A 128 -4.47 0.42 -8.46
C ILE A 128 -3.35 1.45 -8.62
N LEU A 129 -2.23 1.30 -7.92
CA LEU A 129 -1.11 2.23 -7.99
C LEU A 129 -0.41 2.20 -9.35
N VAL A 130 -0.07 3.38 -9.85
CA VAL A 130 0.81 3.54 -11.02
C VAL A 130 2.24 3.03 -10.71
N ALA A 131 3.06 2.87 -11.75
CA ALA A 131 4.50 2.69 -11.55
C ALA A 131 5.07 3.91 -10.82
N GLU A 132 5.96 3.68 -9.84
CA GLU A 132 6.53 4.71 -8.96
C GLU A 132 5.47 5.42 -8.07
N GLY A 133 4.25 4.91 -8.01
CA GLY A 133 3.20 5.39 -7.12
C GLY A 133 3.51 5.08 -5.66
N LYS A 134 3.03 5.95 -4.75
CA LYS A 134 3.35 5.88 -3.32
C LYS A 134 2.21 5.31 -2.49
N ALA A 135 2.53 4.39 -1.59
CA ALA A 135 1.63 3.90 -0.56
C ALA A 135 2.12 4.38 0.82
N VAL A 136 1.22 5.02 1.57
CA VAL A 136 1.50 5.57 2.90
C VAL A 136 0.66 4.82 3.92
N PHE A 137 1.33 4.21 4.87
CA PHE A 137 0.70 3.42 5.92
C PHE A 137 0.89 4.08 7.29
N LEU A 138 -0.19 4.23 8.01
CA LEU A 138 -0.18 4.59 9.43
C LEU A 138 -0.57 3.37 10.23
N GLY A 139 0.20 3.04 11.26
CA GLY A 139 -0.06 1.88 12.09
C GLY A 139 0.40 2.05 13.53
N PHE A 140 -0.18 1.24 14.45
CA PHE A 140 0.24 1.19 15.83
C PHE A 140 1.42 0.24 16.00
N ASN A 141 2.38 0.64 16.81
CA ASN A 141 3.54 -0.20 17.10
C ASN A 141 3.22 -1.21 18.22
N PRO A 142 3.18 -2.53 17.93
CA PRO A 142 2.86 -3.55 18.92
C PRO A 142 3.91 -3.68 20.03
N TYR A 143 5.12 -3.17 19.82
CA TYR A 143 6.22 -3.23 20.78
C TYR A 143 6.33 -1.97 21.65
N SER A 144 5.46 -0.99 21.45
CA SER A 144 5.37 0.22 22.25
C SER A 144 4.64 0.00 23.58
N THR A 145 4.67 1.03 24.42
CA THR A 145 3.86 1.09 25.64
C THR A 145 2.36 0.90 25.33
N TRP A 146 1.91 1.41 24.17
CA TRP A 146 0.56 1.25 23.66
C TRP A 146 0.23 -0.21 23.33
N GLY A 147 1.12 -0.90 22.62
CA GLY A 147 0.97 -2.31 22.27
C GLY A 147 0.99 -3.22 23.48
N LEU A 148 1.87 -2.95 24.45
CA LEU A 148 1.94 -3.69 25.71
C LEU A 148 0.68 -3.50 26.55
N TRP A 149 0.16 -2.27 26.64
CA TRP A 149 -1.05 -1.95 27.36
C TRP A 149 -2.28 -2.59 26.69
N HIS A 150 -2.35 -2.58 25.38
CA HIS A 150 -3.39 -3.27 24.63
C HIS A 150 -3.40 -4.78 24.88
N LYS A 151 -2.24 -5.44 24.83
CA LYS A 151 -2.12 -6.86 25.17
C LYS A 151 -2.53 -7.16 26.61
N TYR A 152 -2.15 -6.32 27.56
CA TYR A 152 -2.55 -6.48 28.96
C TYR A 152 -4.08 -6.46 29.11
N TRP A 153 -4.76 -5.51 28.43
CA TRP A 153 -6.22 -5.40 28.48
C TRP A 153 -6.91 -6.56 27.78
N ASP A 154 -6.38 -7.06 26.68
CA ASP A 154 -6.92 -8.24 25.98
C ASP A 154 -6.86 -9.48 26.85
N VAL A 155 -5.72 -9.72 27.51
CA VAL A 155 -5.57 -10.84 28.46
C VAL A 155 -6.52 -10.68 29.64
N LYS A 156 -6.61 -9.49 30.23
CA LYS A 156 -7.52 -9.19 31.34
C LYS A 156 -8.99 -9.43 30.96
N ASN A 157 -9.42 -8.94 29.80
CA ASN A 157 -10.78 -9.12 29.30
C ASN A 157 -11.08 -10.60 29.01
N THR A 158 -10.15 -11.33 28.43
CA THR A 158 -10.29 -12.77 28.16
C THR A 158 -10.44 -13.56 29.46
N LEU A 159 -9.67 -13.24 30.49
CA LEU A 159 -9.77 -13.86 31.82
C LEU A 159 -11.06 -13.49 32.55
N ALA A 160 -11.49 -12.22 32.46
CA ALA A 160 -12.73 -11.74 33.07
C ALA A 160 -13.98 -12.38 32.40
N ASN A 161 -13.97 -12.51 31.06
CA ASN A 161 -15.06 -13.19 30.34
C ASN A 161 -15.15 -14.69 30.66
N LYS A 162 -14.08 -15.34 31.08
CA LYS A 162 -14.11 -16.73 31.56
C LYS A 162 -14.74 -16.88 32.94
N LYS A 163 -14.68 -15.82 33.78
CA LYS A 163 -15.20 -15.84 35.15
C LYS A 163 -16.60 -15.27 35.28
N ASN A 164 -16.94 -14.24 34.52
CA ASN A 164 -18.27 -13.59 34.59
C ASN A 164 -18.72 -13.22 33.17
N LYS A 165 -20.00 -13.59 32.86
CA LYS A 165 -20.66 -13.27 31.57
C LYS A 165 -20.94 -11.76 31.35
N HIS A 166 -20.44 -10.87 32.18
CA HIS A 166 -20.57 -9.43 32.04
C HIS A 166 -19.33 -8.86 31.36
N LYS A 167 -19.52 -8.27 30.16
CA LYS A 167 -18.51 -7.50 29.46
C LYS A 167 -17.96 -6.41 30.39
N ALA A 168 -16.66 -6.42 30.64
CA ALA A 168 -16.01 -5.27 31.26
C ALA A 168 -16.22 -4.03 30.38
N PRO A 169 -16.47 -2.85 30.96
CA PRO A 169 -16.70 -1.63 30.18
C PRO A 169 -15.50 -1.35 29.28
N HIS A 170 -15.76 -1.22 27.97
CA HIS A 170 -14.76 -0.90 26.96
C HIS A 170 -14.17 0.52 27.11
N GLU A 171 -14.74 1.32 28.02
CA GLU A 171 -14.40 2.74 28.20
C GLU A 171 -12.98 3.02 28.70
N LEU A 172 -12.28 2.01 29.25
CA LEU A 172 -10.95 2.16 29.82
C LEU A 172 -9.82 1.56 28.95
N ALA A 173 -10.15 1.00 27.77
CA ALA A 173 -9.13 0.46 26.90
C ALA A 173 -8.42 1.61 26.15
N PRO A 174 -7.09 1.70 26.20
CA PRO A 174 -6.34 2.79 25.55
C PRO A 174 -6.42 2.75 24.02
N LEU A 175 -6.67 1.58 23.46
CA LEU A 175 -6.94 1.36 22.04
C LEU A 175 -8.23 0.55 21.90
N PRO A 176 -9.02 0.79 20.85
CA PRO A 176 -10.17 -0.04 20.56
C PRO A 176 -9.72 -1.49 20.34
N SER A 177 -10.19 -2.40 21.18
CA SER A 177 -9.81 -3.83 21.15
C SER A 177 -10.48 -4.55 19.99
N CYS A 178 -9.98 -4.41 18.78
CA CYS A 178 -10.57 -5.07 17.61
C CYS A 178 -9.64 -5.17 16.41
N GLY A 179 -8.39 -5.10 16.57
CA GLY A 179 -7.48 -5.23 15.45
C GLY A 179 -6.29 -6.11 15.77
N HIS A 180 -5.62 -6.52 14.73
CA HIS A 180 -4.32 -7.15 14.86
C HIS A 180 -3.25 -6.09 14.65
N LEU A 181 -2.58 -5.66 15.72
CA LEU A 181 -1.48 -4.74 15.59
C LEU A 181 -0.40 -5.34 14.68
N ILE A 182 -0.04 -4.61 13.64
CA ILE A 182 0.93 -5.05 12.63
C ILE A 182 2.25 -4.35 12.92
N SER A 183 3.33 -5.13 13.10
CA SER A 183 4.64 -4.53 13.30
C SER A 183 5.22 -3.97 12.00
N GLN A 184 6.02 -2.92 12.10
CA GLN A 184 6.76 -2.34 10.96
C GLN A 184 7.53 -3.39 10.15
N ARG A 185 8.19 -4.36 10.84
CA ARG A 185 8.93 -5.44 10.19
C ARG A 185 8.03 -6.31 9.33
N ARG A 186 6.90 -6.73 9.90
CA ARG A 186 5.94 -7.58 9.19
C ARG A 186 5.31 -6.87 8.00
N LEU A 187 4.96 -5.60 8.15
CA LEU A 187 4.42 -4.81 7.04
C LEU A 187 5.47 -4.63 5.94
N ARG A 188 6.73 -4.35 6.30
CA ARG A 188 7.83 -4.28 5.34
C ARG A 188 7.98 -5.58 4.55
N ASP A 189 8.02 -6.72 5.22
CA ASP A 189 8.15 -8.02 4.56
C ASP A 189 7.03 -8.26 3.55
N TRP A 190 5.78 -7.91 3.91
CA TRP A 190 4.64 -8.03 3.01
C TRP A 190 4.74 -7.12 1.78
N LEU A 191 5.16 -5.88 1.98
CA LEU A 191 5.32 -4.89 0.90
C LEU A 191 6.44 -5.29 -0.05
N GLN A 192 7.57 -5.76 0.47
CA GLN A 192 8.68 -6.24 -0.36
C GLN A 192 8.29 -7.45 -1.22
N LEU A 193 7.47 -8.36 -0.70
CA LEU A 193 6.92 -9.48 -1.48
C LEU A 193 6.00 -9.03 -2.63
N LEU A 194 5.37 -7.86 -2.51
CA LEU A 194 4.54 -7.25 -3.54
C LEU A 194 5.32 -6.31 -4.49
N GLY A 195 6.64 -6.21 -4.35
CA GLY A 195 7.47 -5.39 -5.22
C GLY A 195 7.52 -3.90 -4.83
N PHE A 196 7.21 -3.57 -3.57
CA PHE A 196 7.40 -2.23 -3.05
C PHE A 196 8.79 -2.03 -2.45
N ASP A 197 9.39 -0.88 -2.72
CA ASP A 197 10.56 -0.38 -2.01
C ASP A 197 10.11 0.50 -0.84
N ILE A 198 10.80 0.41 0.28
CA ILE A 198 10.50 1.22 1.46
C ILE A 198 11.36 2.49 1.41
N ASP A 199 10.70 3.63 1.22
CA ASP A 199 11.38 4.93 1.14
C ASP A 199 11.66 5.51 2.52
N LEU A 200 10.67 5.44 3.42
CA LEU A 200 10.73 6.08 4.73
C LEU A 200 9.99 5.26 5.78
N ILE A 201 10.56 5.19 6.97
CA ILE A 201 9.85 4.78 8.18
C ILE A 201 10.10 5.86 9.23
N SER A 202 9.02 6.48 9.68
CA SER A 202 9.03 7.48 10.74
C SER A 202 8.18 7.02 11.90
N GLU A 203 8.65 7.25 13.10
CA GLU A 203 7.91 6.94 14.31
C GLU A 203 7.36 8.22 14.90
N TYR A 204 6.14 8.16 15.45
CA TYR A 204 5.48 9.30 16.05
C TYR A 204 4.73 8.89 17.31
N PHE A 205 4.40 9.88 18.14
CA PHE A 205 3.63 9.74 19.38
C PHE A 205 4.34 8.87 20.44
N TYR A 206 5.33 9.44 21.10
CA TYR A 206 6.11 8.75 22.17
C TYR A 206 5.43 8.82 23.55
N ARG A 207 4.30 9.52 23.65
CA ARG A 207 3.55 9.64 24.91
C ARG A 207 2.88 8.33 25.29
N PRO A 208 2.86 7.99 26.58
CA PRO A 208 2.13 6.81 27.06
C PRO A 208 0.60 7.00 26.91
N PRO A 209 -0.18 5.91 26.83
CA PRO A 209 -1.63 5.97 26.66
C PRO A 209 -2.35 6.38 27.96
N ILE A 210 -2.27 7.65 28.34
CA ILE A 210 -2.87 8.21 29.56
C ILE A 210 -4.05 9.10 29.14
N ALA A 211 -5.22 8.87 29.70
CA ALA A 211 -6.44 9.60 29.38
C ALA A 211 -6.52 11.02 29.97
N SER A 212 -5.52 11.50 30.72
CA SER A 212 -5.54 12.82 31.36
C SER A 212 -4.83 13.87 30.50
N LEU A 213 -5.57 14.87 30.01
CA LEU A 213 -5.04 16.01 29.23
C LEU A 213 -3.89 16.73 29.93
N VAL A 214 -4.01 16.94 31.24
CA VAL A 214 -2.98 17.65 32.02
C VAL A 214 -1.65 16.91 31.99
N LEU A 215 -1.70 15.57 32.05
CA LEU A 215 -0.50 14.73 31.93
C LEU A 215 -0.01 14.66 30.49
N LEU A 216 -0.90 14.56 29.49
CA LEU A 216 -0.53 14.55 28.08
C LEU A 216 0.24 15.84 27.68
N ASN A 217 -0.24 16.99 28.14
CA ASN A 217 0.44 18.27 27.86
C ASN A 217 1.79 18.38 28.60
N LYS A 218 1.87 17.88 29.86
CA LYS A 218 3.14 17.84 30.58
C LYS A 218 4.16 16.88 29.95
N LEU A 219 3.70 15.84 29.25
CA LEU A 219 4.55 14.85 28.60
C LEU A 219 4.89 15.24 27.13
N GLU A 220 4.57 16.45 26.69
CA GLU A 220 4.90 16.92 25.35
C GLU A 220 6.41 16.89 25.06
N PHE A 221 7.24 17.12 26.09
CA PHE A 221 8.70 16.99 25.97
C PHE A 221 9.15 15.58 25.56
N MET A 222 8.33 14.52 25.79
CA MET A 222 8.65 13.15 25.39
C MET A 222 8.68 12.98 23.87
N GLU A 223 7.96 13.83 23.11
CA GLU A 223 8.03 13.79 21.64
C GLU A 223 9.44 14.18 21.17
N GLN A 224 9.99 15.26 21.75
CA GLN A 224 11.34 15.70 21.41
C GLN A 224 12.41 14.72 21.93
N ALA A 225 12.25 14.25 23.17
CA ALA A 225 13.16 13.29 23.77
C ALA A 225 13.12 11.90 23.05
N GLY A 226 11.93 11.47 22.59
CA GLY A 226 11.74 10.20 21.90
C GLY A 226 12.37 10.20 20.51
N GLN A 227 12.25 11.28 19.77
CA GLN A 227 12.93 11.45 18.47
C GLN A 227 14.45 11.38 18.59
N PHE A 228 15.02 11.88 19.71
CA PHE A 228 16.45 11.85 19.96
C PHE A 228 16.95 10.48 20.46
N SER A 229 16.16 9.82 21.32
CA SER A 229 16.62 8.66 22.05
C SER A 229 16.10 7.38 21.45
N ARG A 230 16.24 6.92 20.38
CA ARG A 230 15.84 5.60 19.78
C ARG A 230 15.57 4.43 20.77
N ILE A 231 15.55 4.70 22.06
CA ILE A 231 15.38 3.73 23.16
C ILE A 231 13.90 3.51 23.47
N LEU A 232 13.05 4.57 23.33
CA LEU A 232 11.62 4.47 23.61
C LEU A 232 10.89 4.18 22.29
N PRO A 233 10.21 3.03 22.19
CA PRO A 233 9.41 2.74 20.99
C PRO A 233 8.17 3.65 20.96
N ALA A 234 7.98 4.36 19.86
CA ALA A 234 6.81 5.21 19.63
C ALA A 234 5.50 4.41 19.58
N GLY A 235 4.40 5.07 19.92
CA GLY A 235 3.05 4.48 19.89
C GLY A 235 2.59 4.15 18.49
N GLY A 236 2.91 5.02 17.50
CA GLY A 236 2.58 4.86 16.10
C GLY A 236 3.80 4.91 15.18
N TYR A 237 3.61 4.40 13.97
CA TYR A 237 4.59 4.51 12.89
C TYR A 237 3.92 4.92 11.58
N LEU A 238 4.66 5.66 10.77
CA LEU A 238 4.36 6.00 9.40
C LEU A 238 5.36 5.29 8.50
N LEU A 239 4.88 4.54 7.52
CA LEU A 239 5.69 3.84 6.54
C LEU A 239 5.29 4.30 5.15
N VAL A 240 6.28 4.69 4.37
CA VAL A 240 6.10 5.08 2.96
C VAL A 240 6.80 4.06 2.09
N ALA A 241 6.07 3.58 1.10
CA ALA A 241 6.58 2.62 0.15
C ALA A 241 6.25 3.06 -1.28
N THR A 242 7.18 2.86 -2.20
CA THR A 242 7.01 3.15 -3.63
C THR A 242 6.91 1.85 -4.41
N LYS A 243 5.90 1.75 -5.28
CA LYS A 243 5.72 0.60 -6.16
C LYS A 243 6.78 0.63 -7.26
N ARG A 244 7.72 -0.35 -7.22
CA ARG A 244 8.74 -0.50 -8.26
C ARG A 244 8.27 -1.48 -9.33
N VAL A 245 8.19 -0.99 -10.55
CA VAL A 245 7.98 -1.86 -11.71
C VAL A 245 9.32 -2.07 -12.40
N SER A 246 9.89 -3.27 -12.25
CA SER A 246 11.10 -3.65 -12.97
C SER A 246 10.78 -3.76 -14.46
N THR A 247 11.09 -2.73 -15.22
CA THR A 247 11.16 -2.84 -16.67
C THR A 247 12.41 -3.65 -17.01
N LEU A 248 12.24 -4.96 -17.19
CA LEU A 248 13.30 -5.79 -17.74
C LEU A 248 13.60 -5.29 -19.13
N THR A 249 14.65 -4.48 -19.29
CA THR A 249 15.20 -4.20 -20.59
C THR A 249 15.86 -5.49 -21.06
N PRO A 250 15.33 -6.20 -22.07
CA PRO A 250 15.94 -7.42 -22.53
C PRO A 250 17.31 -7.06 -23.09
N ILE A 251 18.37 -7.46 -22.38
CA ILE A 251 19.73 -7.37 -22.90
C ILE A 251 19.74 -8.28 -24.11
N ARG A 252 19.73 -7.70 -25.34
CA ARG A 252 19.87 -8.50 -26.55
C ARG A 252 21.20 -9.26 -26.44
N PRO A 253 21.18 -10.62 -26.42
CA PRO A 253 22.39 -11.39 -26.39
C PRO A 253 23.19 -11.02 -27.62
N ARG A 254 24.36 -10.46 -27.45
CA ARG A 254 25.33 -10.29 -28.54
C ARG A 254 25.88 -11.69 -28.86
N TRP A 255 25.22 -12.36 -29.77
CA TRP A 255 25.78 -13.57 -30.36
C TRP A 255 27.09 -13.18 -31.05
N ARG A 256 28.21 -13.40 -30.39
CA ARG A 256 29.52 -13.45 -31.07
C ARG A 256 29.52 -14.77 -31.82
N PHE A 257 29.33 -14.70 -33.11
CA PHE A 257 29.68 -15.85 -33.95
C PHE A 257 31.14 -16.18 -33.62
N ALA A 258 31.35 -17.28 -32.92
CA ALA A 258 32.71 -17.84 -32.85
C ALA A 258 33.13 -18.10 -34.29
N LYS A 259 34.20 -17.43 -34.75
CA LYS A 259 34.85 -17.79 -36.01
C LYS A 259 35.23 -19.25 -35.85
N GLY A 260 34.44 -20.14 -36.45
CA GLY A 260 34.76 -21.54 -36.54
C GLY A 260 36.11 -21.64 -37.27
N ILE A 261 37.05 -22.26 -36.63
CA ILE A 261 38.27 -22.73 -37.27
C ILE A 261 37.76 -23.75 -38.28
N ILE A 262 37.71 -23.34 -39.56
CA ILE A 262 37.49 -24.24 -40.68
C ILE A 262 38.77 -25.04 -40.78
N GLY A 263 38.83 -26.18 -40.15
CA GLY A 263 39.81 -27.20 -40.45
C GLY A 263 39.45 -27.78 -41.82
N THR A 264 40.27 -27.49 -42.80
CA THR A 264 40.24 -28.13 -44.12
C THR A 264 40.71 -29.58 -43.93
N GLU A 265 39.76 -30.49 -43.68
CA GLU A 265 40.00 -31.89 -44.02
C GLU A 265 39.19 -32.19 -45.27
N THR A 266 39.93 -32.36 -46.36
CA THR A 266 39.48 -32.89 -47.63
C THR A 266 39.17 -34.34 -47.44
N VAL A 267 37.89 -34.69 -47.36
CA VAL A 267 37.44 -36.09 -47.54
C VAL A 267 37.07 -36.25 -48.99
N GLU A 268 37.96 -36.95 -49.73
CA GLU A 268 37.61 -37.52 -51.02
C GLU A 268 36.46 -38.56 -50.85
N THR A 269 35.31 -38.26 -51.39
CA THR A 269 34.27 -39.23 -51.62
C THR A 269 34.15 -39.55 -53.08
N ALA A 270 34.42 -40.80 -53.38
CA ALA A 270 34.32 -41.42 -54.68
C ALA A 270 32.93 -41.24 -55.32
N GLY A 271 32.96 -41.00 -56.57
CA GLY A 271 32.01 -40.94 -57.65
C GLY A 271 30.58 -41.44 -57.47
N LEU A 272 29.66 -40.54 -57.86
CA LEU A 272 28.48 -40.97 -58.61
C LEU A 272 28.13 -39.84 -59.59
N LYS A 273 28.32 -40.11 -60.88
CA LYS A 273 27.87 -39.27 -61.98
C LYS A 273 26.38 -39.42 -62.11
N THR A 274 25.62 -38.35 -61.99
CA THR A 274 24.29 -38.23 -62.63
C THR A 274 24.21 -36.94 -63.36
N ASN A 275 24.13 -37.06 -64.65
CA ASN A 275 23.85 -35.97 -65.60
C ASN A 275 22.48 -35.41 -65.37
N LEU A 276 22.36 -34.13 -65.13
CA LEU A 276 21.15 -33.38 -65.40
C LEU A 276 21.59 -31.97 -65.85
N GLU A 277 21.34 -31.74 -67.13
CA GLU A 277 21.59 -30.44 -67.81
C GLU A 277 20.71 -29.35 -67.25
N PRO A 278 21.19 -28.14 -67.20
CA PRO A 278 20.36 -26.98 -66.84
C PRO A 278 19.67 -26.42 -68.10
N ASN A 279 18.38 -26.38 -68.07
CA ASN A 279 17.62 -25.64 -69.06
C ASN A 279 17.50 -24.17 -68.60
N LEU A 280 18.22 -23.34 -69.30
CA LEU A 280 18.18 -21.89 -69.23
C LEU A 280 17.12 -21.41 -70.21
N ASP A 281 16.15 -20.68 -69.78
CA ASP A 281 15.46 -19.71 -70.61
C ASP A 281 15.39 -18.32 -69.93
N PRO A 282 15.83 -17.29 -70.64
CA PRO A 282 15.90 -15.95 -70.13
C PRO A 282 14.74 -15.10 -70.65
N LYS A 283 14.53 -13.98 -69.99
CA LYS A 283 13.77 -12.79 -70.37
C LYS A 283 12.34 -12.71 -69.86
N LEU A 284 12.19 -11.79 -68.93
CA LEU A 284 11.06 -10.86 -69.03
C LEU A 284 11.51 -9.48 -68.55
N ASP A 285 11.32 -8.57 -69.47
CA ASP A 285 11.80 -7.18 -69.48
C ASP A 285 11.15 -6.31 -68.40
N LEU A 286 11.97 -5.41 -67.94
CA LEU A 286 11.60 -4.15 -67.35
C LEU A 286 10.99 -3.24 -68.40
N SER A 287 9.81 -2.69 -68.16
CA SER A 287 9.57 -1.27 -68.50
C SER A 287 8.16 -0.82 -68.09
N THR A 288 8.11 0.26 -67.35
CA THR A 288 7.23 1.39 -67.54
C THR A 288 5.74 1.21 -67.16
N ASP A 289 5.33 1.83 -66.05
CA ASP A 289 4.40 2.93 -66.13
C ASP A 289 4.37 3.76 -64.85
N GLN A 290 4.94 4.92 -64.98
CA GLN A 290 4.64 6.09 -64.19
C GLN A 290 3.39 6.78 -64.78
N GLN A 291 2.66 7.38 -63.92
CA GLN A 291 1.78 8.52 -64.10
C GLN A 291 0.27 8.30 -64.10
N LYS A 292 -0.28 9.15 -63.26
CA LYS A 292 -1.63 9.75 -63.21
C LYS A 292 -2.60 9.09 -62.22
N LYS A 293 -3.03 9.76 -61.17
CA LYS A 293 -3.78 11.02 -61.15
C LYS A 293 -3.91 11.53 -59.72
N GLU A 294 -3.55 12.75 -59.55
CA GLU A 294 -4.24 13.75 -58.74
C GLU A 294 -5.75 13.79 -58.98
N ASN A 295 -6.49 14.33 -58.02
CA ASN A 295 -7.86 14.80 -58.00
C ASN A 295 -8.98 13.75 -57.72
N LYS A 296 -9.43 13.69 -56.52
CA LYS A 296 -10.66 14.32 -56.05
C LYS A 296 -10.73 14.30 -54.52
#